data_8e385fc19be3d61c8726ff5f3d1bda38
#
_entry.id   8e385fc19be3d61c8726ff5f3d1bda38
#
_cell.length_a   1.000
_cell.length_b   1.000
_cell.length_c   1.000
_cell.angle_alpha   90.00
_cell.angle_beta   90.00
_cell.angle_gamma   90.00
#
_symmetry.space_group_name_H-M   'P 1'
#
loop_
_entity.id
_entity.type
_entity.pdbx_description
1 polymer ?
#
loop_
_entity_poly.entity_id
_entity_poly.type
_entity_poly.pdbx_seq_one_letter_code
_entity_poly.pdbx_strand_id
1 'polypeptide(L)'
;MKFLASHESSTRGTFDFPIELYYVDKMHPRYEMPFHWHMEFELMLVLSGEFSLLIDGRSYLLHKGDAAIISAGAVHGGTPSDCVYECIVFDMNRFLGSGSVCQAKYNALFERGAQIEPYQPAGSVTCQLIDRLFEAMEKEPE
;
A
#
# COMPACT_ATOMS: atom_id res chain seq x y z
N MET A 1 11.01 2.47 -17.70
CA MET A 1 12.09 1.51 -17.35
C MET A 1 12.22 1.47 -15.84
N LYS A 2 12.11 0.29 -15.25
CA LYS A 2 12.29 0.10 -13.80
C LYS A 2 13.78 -0.14 -13.55
N PHE A 3 14.39 0.67 -12.69
CA PHE A 3 15.79 0.51 -12.36
C PHE A 3 15.94 -0.54 -11.25
N LEU A 4 16.84 -1.50 -11.42
CA LEU A 4 17.16 -2.51 -10.40
C LEU A 4 17.61 -1.85 -9.08
N ALA A 5 18.31 -0.72 -9.17
CA ALA A 5 18.80 0.03 -8.00
C ALA A 5 17.67 0.58 -7.10
N SER A 6 16.45 0.77 -7.64
CA SER A 6 15.29 1.23 -6.87
C SER A 6 14.35 0.09 -6.49
N HIS A 7 14.72 -1.17 -6.76
CA HIS A 7 13.98 -2.32 -6.29
C HIS A 7 14.21 -2.51 -4.79
N GLU A 8 13.13 -2.43 -4.03
CA GLU A 8 13.14 -2.77 -2.61
C GLU A 8 12.85 -4.26 -2.44
N SER A 9 13.82 -4.98 -1.89
CA SER A 9 13.68 -6.38 -1.53
C SER A 9 13.72 -6.52 -0.03
N SER A 10 12.57 -6.74 0.59
CA SER A 10 12.42 -6.94 2.03
C SER A 10 11.46 -8.08 2.30
N THR A 11 11.68 -8.81 3.38
CA THR A 11 10.69 -9.78 3.88
C THR A 11 9.58 -9.02 4.59
N ARG A 12 8.33 -9.29 4.22
CA ARG A 12 7.15 -8.66 4.83
C ARG A 12 6.43 -9.68 5.71
N GLY A 13 6.28 -9.33 6.99
CA GLY A 13 5.61 -10.19 7.95
C GLY A 13 6.34 -11.51 8.17
N THR A 14 5.57 -12.57 8.46
CA THR A 14 6.06 -13.92 8.70
C THR A 14 5.58 -14.88 7.62
N PHE A 15 6.06 -16.13 7.65
CA PHE A 15 5.59 -17.16 6.72
C PHE A 15 4.08 -17.38 6.83
N ASP A 16 3.55 -17.42 8.04
CA ASP A 16 2.12 -17.66 8.30
C ASP A 16 1.27 -16.39 8.19
N PHE A 17 1.90 -15.22 8.28
CA PHE A 17 1.24 -13.93 8.20
C PHE A 17 2.09 -12.95 7.35
N PRO A 18 2.01 -13.05 6.02
CA PRO A 18 2.87 -12.30 5.09
C PRO A 18 2.40 -10.85 4.87
N ILE A 19 2.11 -10.15 5.96
CA ILE A 19 1.64 -8.77 5.98
C ILE A 19 2.50 -7.99 6.97
N GLU A 20 2.89 -6.78 6.59
CA GLU A 20 3.66 -5.86 7.44
C GLU A 20 2.95 -4.52 7.56
N LEU A 21 2.82 -4.03 8.79
CA LEU A 21 2.29 -2.70 9.10
C LEU A 21 3.44 -1.77 9.45
N TYR A 22 3.46 -0.60 8.81
CA TYR A 22 4.41 0.48 9.11
C TYR A 22 3.65 1.71 9.60
N TYR A 23 4.07 2.24 10.73
CA TYR A 23 3.64 3.56 11.22
C TYR A 23 4.75 4.55 10.98
N VAL A 24 4.47 5.65 10.28
CA VAL A 24 5.48 6.60 9.82
C VAL A 24 5.11 8.01 10.27
N ASP A 25 5.94 8.55 11.15
CA ASP A 25 5.91 9.93 11.58
C ASP A 25 7.23 10.64 11.22
N LYS A 26 7.38 11.90 11.65
CA LYS A 26 8.58 12.70 11.35
C LYS A 26 9.89 12.08 11.85
N MET A 27 9.84 11.18 12.81
CA MET A 27 11.02 10.52 13.37
C MET A 27 11.40 9.25 12.62
N HIS A 28 10.54 8.77 11.74
CA HIS A 28 10.79 7.56 10.99
C HIS A 28 11.85 7.78 9.91
N PRO A 29 12.83 6.87 9.72
CA PRO A 29 13.90 7.03 8.71
C PRO A 29 13.37 7.14 7.28
N ARG A 30 12.19 6.62 7.01
CA ARG A 30 11.53 6.66 5.69
C ARG A 30 10.36 7.65 5.65
N TYR A 31 10.39 8.67 6.48
CA TYR A 31 9.37 9.72 6.50
C TYR A 31 9.16 10.34 5.11
N GLU A 32 10.23 10.75 4.46
CA GLU A 32 10.23 11.01 3.03
C GLU A 32 10.35 9.67 2.30
N MET A 33 9.40 9.38 1.43
CA MET A 33 9.37 8.12 0.71
C MET A 33 10.17 8.23 -0.59
N PRO A 34 11.37 7.65 -0.66
CA PRO A 34 12.15 7.67 -1.89
C PRO A 34 11.46 6.85 -2.98
N PHE A 35 11.72 7.20 -4.26
CA PHE A 35 11.19 6.41 -5.37
C PHE A 35 11.76 5.00 -5.34
N HIS A 36 10.85 4.03 -5.28
CA HIS A 36 11.18 2.61 -5.25
C HIS A 36 10.03 1.79 -5.85
N TRP A 37 10.26 0.51 -6.01
CA TRP A 37 9.23 -0.45 -6.38
C TRP A 37 9.50 -1.80 -5.72
N HIS A 38 8.46 -2.55 -5.51
CA HIS A 38 8.49 -3.91 -4.97
C HIS A 38 7.33 -4.73 -5.57
N MET A 39 7.39 -6.04 -5.42
CA MET A 39 6.38 -6.94 -5.98
C MET A 39 5.14 -7.10 -5.10
N GLU A 40 5.16 -6.57 -3.90
CA GLU A 40 4.04 -6.54 -2.99
C GLU A 40 3.07 -5.40 -3.33
N PHE A 41 1.82 -5.57 -2.94
CA PHE A 41 0.85 -4.48 -2.85
C PHE A 41 1.10 -3.65 -1.61
N GLU A 42 0.74 -2.38 -1.67
CA GLU A 42 0.79 -1.48 -0.54
C GLU A 42 -0.52 -0.72 -0.41
N LEU A 43 -1.03 -0.67 0.81
CA LEU A 43 -2.14 0.21 1.19
C LEU A 43 -1.55 1.31 2.06
N MET A 44 -1.89 2.56 1.76
CA MET A 44 -1.45 3.73 2.51
C MET A 44 -2.67 4.46 3.07
N LEU A 45 -2.59 4.89 4.33
CA LEU A 45 -3.62 5.67 5.01
C LEU A 45 -2.98 6.90 5.66
N VAL A 46 -3.48 8.09 5.35
CA VAL A 46 -3.01 9.34 5.95
C VAL A 46 -3.80 9.62 7.23
N LEU A 47 -3.11 9.64 8.36
CA LEU A 47 -3.69 9.87 9.68
C LEU A 47 -3.77 11.37 10.03
N SER A 48 -2.79 12.16 9.58
CA SER A 48 -2.76 13.61 9.75
C SER A 48 -1.87 14.27 8.70
N GLY A 49 -2.10 15.56 8.44
CA GLY A 49 -1.34 16.32 7.45
C GLY A 49 -1.67 15.94 6.01
N GLU A 50 -0.69 16.07 5.15
CA GLU A 50 -0.83 15.82 3.72
C GLU A 50 0.35 14.99 3.19
N PHE A 51 0.12 14.23 2.15
CA PHE A 51 1.16 13.46 1.46
C PHE A 51 1.03 13.63 -0.05
N SER A 52 2.07 14.13 -0.69
CA SER A 52 2.17 14.21 -2.15
C SER A 52 2.74 12.89 -2.67
N LEU A 53 1.89 12.05 -3.21
CA LEU A 53 2.23 10.70 -3.69
C LEU A 53 2.37 10.70 -5.22
N LEU A 54 3.43 10.08 -5.72
CA LEU A 54 3.64 9.83 -7.14
C LEU A 54 3.64 8.33 -7.40
N ILE A 55 2.80 7.88 -8.32
CA ILE A 55 2.71 6.47 -8.74
C ILE A 55 2.80 6.40 -10.25
N ASP A 56 3.84 5.74 -10.78
CA ASP A 56 4.08 5.58 -12.22
C ASP A 56 3.91 6.90 -13.01
N GLY A 57 4.41 8.01 -12.44
CA GLY A 57 4.37 9.34 -13.05
C GLY A 57 3.08 10.13 -12.84
N ARG A 58 2.09 9.59 -12.13
CA ARG A 58 0.85 10.30 -11.78
C ARG A 58 0.91 10.80 -10.35
N SER A 59 0.54 12.07 -10.16
CA SER A 59 0.54 12.74 -8.85
C SER A 59 -0.82 12.65 -8.17
N TYR A 60 -0.79 12.38 -6.88
CA TYR A 60 -1.97 12.36 -6.00
C TYR A 60 -1.64 13.13 -4.73
N LEU A 61 -2.54 14.03 -4.32
CA LEU A 61 -2.44 14.72 -3.04
C LEU A 61 -3.41 14.06 -2.05
N LEU A 62 -2.86 13.42 -1.03
CA LEU A 62 -3.63 12.74 0.00
C LEU A 62 -3.73 13.65 1.23
N HIS A 63 -4.94 13.81 1.74
CA HIS A 63 -5.25 14.53 2.96
C HIS A 63 -5.60 13.55 4.08
N LYS A 64 -5.72 14.05 5.29
CA LYS A 64 -6.16 13.25 6.44
C LYS A 64 -7.40 12.44 6.11
N GLY A 65 -7.34 11.15 6.35
CA GLY A 65 -8.42 10.18 6.10
C GLY A 65 -8.43 9.58 4.71
N ASP A 66 -7.67 10.13 3.76
CA ASP A 66 -7.53 9.55 2.44
C ASP A 66 -6.62 8.32 2.46
N ALA A 67 -6.91 7.38 1.57
CA ALA A 67 -6.08 6.20 1.37
C ALA A 67 -5.58 6.09 -0.07
N ALA A 68 -4.55 5.29 -0.26
CA ALA A 68 -4.06 4.93 -1.58
C ALA A 68 -3.84 3.43 -1.68
N ILE A 69 -4.04 2.89 -2.88
CA ILE A 69 -3.71 1.51 -3.24
C ILE A 69 -2.57 1.56 -4.26
N ILE A 70 -1.45 0.99 -3.91
CA ILE A 70 -0.26 0.93 -4.76
C ILE A 70 -0.10 -0.51 -5.24
N SER A 71 -0.29 -0.72 -6.52
CA SER A 71 -0.24 -2.06 -7.12
C SER A 71 1.18 -2.62 -7.14
N ALA A 72 1.27 -3.94 -7.11
CA ALA A 72 2.54 -4.66 -7.22
C ALA A 72 3.36 -4.18 -8.43
N GLY A 73 4.61 -3.89 -8.20
CA GLY A 73 5.55 -3.45 -9.24
C GLY A 73 5.42 -1.99 -9.68
N ALA A 74 4.49 -1.21 -9.14
CA ALA A 74 4.39 0.22 -9.44
C ALA A 74 5.57 1.00 -8.83
N VAL A 75 6.17 1.89 -9.60
CA VAL A 75 7.21 2.81 -9.09
C VAL A 75 6.52 3.94 -8.35
N HIS A 76 6.82 4.10 -7.08
CA HIS A 76 6.16 5.09 -6.24
C HIS A 76 7.11 5.74 -5.24
N GLY A 77 6.70 6.89 -4.78
CA GLY A 77 7.42 7.68 -3.79
C GLY A 77 6.65 8.96 -3.51
N GLY A 78 7.15 9.77 -2.59
CA GLY A 78 6.46 11.01 -2.29
C GLY A 78 7.03 11.77 -1.11
N THR A 79 6.39 12.91 -0.84
CA THR A 79 6.82 13.87 0.15
C THR A 79 5.69 14.18 1.12
N PRO A 80 5.90 13.92 2.42
CA PRO A 80 4.96 14.30 3.47
C PRO A 80 5.05 15.80 3.80
N SER A 81 3.93 16.37 4.25
CA SER A 81 3.85 17.71 4.83
C SER A 81 3.12 17.62 6.15
N ASP A 82 3.85 17.77 7.27
CA ASP A 82 3.32 17.58 8.63
C ASP A 82 2.44 16.32 8.74
N CYS A 83 2.89 15.25 8.11
CA CYS A 83 2.10 14.05 7.89
C CYS A 83 2.44 12.96 8.90
N VAL A 84 1.43 12.21 9.30
CA VAL A 84 1.55 10.88 9.90
C VAL A 84 0.75 9.94 9.02
N TYR A 85 1.35 8.84 8.61
CA TYR A 85 0.71 7.87 7.76
C TYR A 85 1.09 6.44 8.14
N GLU A 86 0.27 5.52 7.73
CA GLU A 86 0.51 4.09 7.87
C GLU A 86 0.53 3.41 6.52
N CYS A 87 1.30 2.34 6.42
CA CYS A 87 1.34 1.48 5.24
C CYS A 87 1.16 0.03 5.66
N ILE A 88 0.36 -0.71 4.91
CA ILE A 88 0.30 -2.18 4.96
C ILE A 88 0.88 -2.71 3.65
N VAL A 89 1.90 -3.55 3.74
CA VAL A 89 2.59 -4.14 2.59
C VAL A 89 2.43 -5.65 2.63
N PHE A 90 1.97 -6.26 1.54
CA PHE A 90 1.68 -7.69 1.48
C PHE A 90 1.85 -8.27 0.08
N ASP A 91 2.25 -9.54 0.04
CA ASP A 91 2.28 -10.32 -1.20
C ASP A 91 0.90 -10.94 -1.45
N MET A 92 0.19 -10.45 -2.47
CA MET A 92 -1.15 -10.92 -2.80
C MET A 92 -1.17 -12.42 -3.13
N ASN A 93 -0.16 -12.94 -3.81
CA ASN A 93 -0.10 -14.35 -4.17
C ASN A 93 0.02 -15.25 -2.93
N ARG A 94 0.83 -14.85 -1.97
CA ARG A 94 0.95 -15.57 -0.69
C ARG A 94 -0.31 -15.45 0.14
N PHE A 95 -0.93 -14.27 0.13
CA PHE A 95 -2.16 -14.00 0.88
C PHE A 95 -3.35 -14.82 0.34
N LEU A 96 -3.52 -14.90 -0.97
CA LEU A 96 -4.63 -15.63 -1.58
C LEU A 96 -4.45 -17.14 -1.56
N GLY A 97 -3.23 -17.62 -1.46
CA GLY A 97 -2.89 -19.03 -1.54
C GLY A 97 -2.94 -19.59 -2.98
N SER A 98 -1.93 -20.38 -3.33
CA SER A 98 -1.80 -20.97 -4.66
C SER A 98 -2.95 -21.95 -4.94
N GLY A 99 -3.59 -21.81 -6.10
CA GLY A 99 -4.68 -22.68 -6.55
C GLY A 99 -6.02 -22.46 -5.86
N SER A 100 -6.15 -21.40 -5.04
CA SER A 100 -7.40 -21.09 -4.35
C SER A 100 -8.45 -20.49 -5.29
N VAL A 101 -9.73 -20.59 -4.88
CA VAL A 101 -10.85 -19.91 -5.58
C VAL A 101 -10.64 -18.40 -5.57
N CYS A 102 -10.10 -17.83 -4.49
CA CYS A 102 -9.80 -16.41 -4.39
C CYS A 102 -8.74 -15.99 -5.41
N GLN A 103 -7.68 -16.78 -5.58
CA GLN A 103 -6.64 -16.51 -6.58
C GLN A 103 -7.22 -16.56 -8.00
N ALA A 104 -8.06 -17.55 -8.31
CA ALA A 104 -8.70 -17.67 -9.62
C ALA A 104 -9.59 -16.45 -9.94
N LYS A 105 -10.38 -16.00 -8.98
CA LYS A 105 -11.20 -14.78 -9.13
C LYS A 105 -10.38 -13.51 -9.31
N TYR A 106 -9.31 -13.38 -8.53
CA TYR A 106 -8.38 -12.28 -8.64
C TYR A 106 -7.73 -12.21 -10.02
N ASN A 107 -7.18 -13.34 -10.50
CA ASN A 107 -6.57 -13.41 -11.82
C ASN A 107 -7.57 -13.09 -12.94
N ALA A 108 -8.80 -13.58 -12.84
CA ALA A 108 -9.84 -13.31 -13.83
C ALA A 108 -10.18 -11.82 -13.96
N LEU A 109 -10.15 -11.06 -12.87
CA LEU A 109 -10.37 -9.61 -12.91
C LEU A 109 -9.28 -8.90 -13.73
N PHE A 110 -8.02 -9.25 -13.52
CA PHE A 110 -6.89 -8.62 -14.21
C PHE A 110 -6.77 -9.09 -15.67
N GLU A 111 -7.11 -10.33 -15.98
CA GLU A 111 -7.19 -10.83 -17.36
C GLU A 111 -8.22 -10.07 -18.19
N ARG A 112 -9.26 -9.53 -17.57
CA ARG A 112 -10.26 -8.67 -18.22
C ARG A 112 -9.82 -7.20 -18.34
N GLY A 113 -8.59 -6.86 -17.94
CA GLY A 113 -8.07 -5.51 -17.98
C GLY A 113 -8.56 -4.59 -16.86
N ALA A 114 -9.05 -5.17 -15.77
CA ALA A 114 -9.42 -4.39 -14.59
C ALA A 114 -8.21 -3.64 -14.03
N GLN A 115 -8.41 -2.38 -13.68
CA GLN A 115 -7.40 -1.53 -13.04
C GLN A 115 -7.90 -1.08 -11.68
N ILE A 116 -6.98 -0.96 -10.74
CA ILE A 116 -7.28 -0.46 -9.40
C ILE A 116 -7.05 1.05 -9.41
N GLU A 117 -8.06 1.81 -9.01
CA GLU A 117 -7.91 3.25 -8.79
C GLU A 117 -7.01 3.48 -7.58
N PRO A 118 -5.86 4.17 -7.74
CA PRO A 118 -4.93 4.37 -6.62
C PRO A 118 -5.50 5.24 -5.51
N TYR A 119 -6.18 6.33 -5.86
CA TYR A 119 -6.70 7.30 -4.89
C TYR A 119 -8.07 6.86 -4.37
N GLN A 120 -8.16 6.74 -3.06
CA GLN A 120 -9.37 6.37 -2.34
C GLN A 120 -9.71 7.50 -1.35
N PRO A 121 -10.66 8.39 -1.71
CA PRO A 121 -10.99 9.53 -0.86
C PRO A 121 -11.61 9.10 0.46
N ALA A 122 -11.36 9.88 1.50
CA ALA A 122 -11.96 9.68 2.82
C ALA A 122 -13.49 9.54 2.72
N GLY A 123 -14.05 8.54 3.40
CA GLY A 123 -15.48 8.26 3.39
C GLY A 123 -15.97 7.42 2.20
N SER A 124 -15.14 7.14 1.19
CA SER A 124 -15.52 6.19 0.15
C SER A 124 -15.64 4.77 0.73
N VAL A 125 -16.41 3.91 0.07
CA VAL A 125 -16.60 2.52 0.52
C VAL A 125 -15.27 1.78 0.63
N THR A 126 -14.41 1.91 -0.37
CA THR A 126 -13.08 1.28 -0.37
C THR A 126 -12.21 1.83 0.75
N CYS A 127 -12.20 3.15 0.96
CA CYS A 127 -11.44 3.78 2.04
C CYS A 127 -11.92 3.29 3.41
N GLN A 128 -13.22 3.15 3.62
CA GLN A 128 -13.77 2.60 4.87
C GLN A 128 -13.32 1.16 5.12
N LEU A 129 -13.22 0.33 4.08
CA LEU A 129 -12.70 -1.04 4.19
C LEU A 129 -11.20 -1.04 4.53
N ILE A 130 -10.44 -0.13 3.93
CA ILE A 130 -9.02 0.04 4.24
C ILE A 130 -8.84 0.49 5.70
N ASP A 131 -9.61 1.48 6.17
CA ASP A 131 -9.59 1.92 7.57
C ASP A 131 -9.81 0.75 8.54
N ARG A 132 -10.80 -0.09 8.25
CA ARG A 132 -11.10 -1.26 9.09
C ARG A 132 -9.96 -2.28 9.10
N LEU A 133 -9.26 -2.44 7.98
CA LEU A 133 -8.09 -3.31 7.91
C LEU A 133 -6.95 -2.77 8.78
N PHE A 134 -6.66 -1.47 8.70
CA PHE A 134 -5.65 -0.83 9.55
C PHE A 134 -6.00 -0.96 11.03
N GLU A 135 -7.25 -0.68 11.42
CA GLU A 135 -7.71 -0.85 12.80
C GLU A 135 -7.55 -2.30 13.29
N ALA A 136 -7.82 -3.28 12.44
CA ALA A 136 -7.64 -4.68 12.78
C ALA A 136 -6.16 -5.02 13.00
N MET A 137 -5.28 -4.55 12.12
CA MET A 137 -3.83 -4.77 12.21
C MET A 137 -3.22 -4.15 13.48
N GLU A 138 -3.70 -2.97 13.87
CA GLU A 138 -3.23 -2.28 15.09
C GLU A 138 -3.64 -3.01 16.38
N LYS A 139 -4.69 -3.79 16.34
CA LYS A 139 -5.25 -4.51 17.51
C LYS A 139 -4.73 -5.94 17.66
N GLU A 140 -4.00 -6.45 16.67
CA GLU A 140 -3.43 -7.79 16.77
C GLU A 140 -2.42 -7.84 17.93
N PRO A 141 -2.53 -8.82 18.84
CA PRO A 141 -1.54 -9.00 19.89
C PRO A 141 -0.18 -9.40 19.28
N GLU A 142 0.89 -8.83 19.81
CA GLU A 142 2.27 -9.19 19.45
C GLU A 142 2.58 -10.67 19.75
#